data_d4b2853650ae158c6c6c90a72fc9ce3d
#
_entry.id   d4b2853650ae158c6c6c90a72fc9ce3d
#
_cell.length_a   1.000
_cell.length_b   1.000
_cell.length_c   1.000
_cell.angle_alpha   90.00
_cell.angle_beta   90.00
_cell.angle_gamma   90.00
#
_symmetry.space_group_name_H-M   'P 1'
#
loop_
_entity.id
_entity.type
_entity.pdbx_description
1 polymer ?
#
loop_
_entity_poly.entity_id
_entity_poly.type
_entity_poly.pdbx_seq_one_letter_code
_entity_poly.pdbx_strand_id
1 'polypeptide(L)'
;MARAIQFTKMHGTGNDYIYVNTLRFPIARPEKAAIEWSAYHTGIGSDGLVLIGHSDKADFSMRIFNADGSEAMMCGNASRCIGKYLYEYGLTSKNVITLDTLSGIKILELHLEGRTVETVTVDMGVPLGTGTIDFDGEFPFL
;
A
#
# COMPACT_ATOMS: atom_id res chain seq x y z
N MET A 1 12.63 -25.25 9.47
CA MET A 1 11.21 -25.54 9.19
C MET A 1 10.61 -24.39 8.41
N ALA A 2 10.00 -24.66 7.28
CA ALA A 2 9.31 -23.64 6.49
C ALA A 2 8.10 -23.10 7.25
N ARG A 3 7.90 -21.78 7.21
CA ARG A 3 6.76 -21.09 7.83
C ARG A 3 5.84 -20.56 6.73
N ALA A 4 4.55 -20.88 6.83
CA ALA A 4 3.56 -20.34 5.92
C ALA A 4 3.24 -18.89 6.26
N ILE A 5 3.21 -18.05 5.25
CA ILE A 5 2.82 -16.64 5.36
C ILE A 5 1.61 -16.45 4.44
N GLN A 6 0.52 -15.95 5.00
CA GLN A 6 -0.66 -15.61 4.20
C GLN A 6 -0.48 -14.23 3.59
N PHE A 7 -0.87 -14.10 2.35
CA PHE A 7 -0.85 -12.83 1.64
C PHE A 7 -2.16 -12.62 0.88
N THR A 8 -2.41 -11.39 0.51
CA THR A 8 -3.51 -11.01 -0.37
C THR A 8 -2.95 -10.21 -1.54
N LYS A 9 -3.36 -10.56 -2.76
CA LYS A 9 -3.04 -9.75 -3.96
C LYS A 9 -4.19 -8.77 -4.17
N MET A 10 -3.86 -7.49 -4.26
CA MET A 10 -4.84 -6.44 -4.58
C MET A 10 -4.21 -5.43 -5.50
N HIS A 11 -5.04 -4.68 -6.22
CA HIS A 11 -4.57 -3.59 -7.06
C HIS A 11 -5.49 -2.37 -6.93
N GLY A 12 -4.90 -1.19 -7.12
CA GLY A 12 -5.62 0.05 -7.39
C GLY A 12 -5.22 0.55 -8.77
N THR A 13 -6.16 0.62 -9.70
CA THR A 13 -5.91 1.06 -11.09
C THR A 13 -4.78 0.29 -11.79
N GLY A 14 -4.68 -1.01 -11.54
CA GLY A 14 -3.66 -1.88 -12.14
C GLY A 14 -2.33 -1.92 -11.42
N ASN A 15 -2.10 -1.03 -10.44
CA ASN A 15 -0.90 -1.05 -9.61
C ASN A 15 -1.08 -2.10 -8.51
N ASP A 16 -0.46 -3.26 -8.67
CA ASP A 16 -0.68 -4.43 -7.85
C ASP A 16 0.45 -4.68 -6.86
N TYR A 17 0.07 -5.08 -5.66
CA TYR A 17 1.00 -5.43 -4.60
C TYR A 17 0.59 -6.73 -3.91
N ILE A 18 1.57 -7.34 -3.26
CA ILE A 18 1.38 -8.42 -2.30
C ILE A 18 1.21 -7.77 -0.93
N TYR A 19 0.09 -8.01 -0.27
CA TYR A 19 -0.21 -7.43 1.05
C TYR A 19 -0.06 -8.49 2.13
N VAL A 20 0.70 -8.17 3.18
CA VAL A 20 0.91 -9.05 4.32
C VAL A 20 0.55 -8.32 5.61
N ASN A 21 -0.29 -8.95 6.42
CA ASN A 21 -0.58 -8.49 7.76
C ASN A 21 0.54 -8.94 8.71
N THR A 22 1.47 -8.05 8.98
CA THR A 22 2.63 -8.36 9.83
C THR A 22 2.30 -8.45 11.32
N LEU A 23 1.08 -8.11 11.73
CA LEU A 23 0.61 -8.38 13.08
C LEU A 23 0.52 -9.89 13.33
N ARG A 24 0.29 -10.67 12.27
CA ARG A 24 0.22 -12.14 12.33
C ARG A 24 1.43 -12.82 11.69
N PHE A 25 1.97 -12.24 10.64
CA PHE A 25 3.04 -12.83 9.83
C PHE A 25 4.22 -11.86 9.70
N PRO A 26 5.05 -11.70 10.76
CA PRO A 26 6.21 -10.81 10.70
C PRO A 26 7.20 -11.26 9.63
N ILE A 27 7.80 -10.29 8.94
CA ILE A 27 8.78 -10.53 7.88
C ILE A 27 10.08 -9.85 8.30
N ALA A 28 11.14 -10.65 8.48
CA ALA A 28 12.42 -10.16 8.97
C ALA A 28 13.19 -9.34 7.93
N ARG A 29 13.08 -9.71 6.65
CA ARG A 29 13.82 -9.08 5.54
C ARG A 29 12.86 -8.73 4.41
N PRO A 30 12.04 -7.68 4.59
CA PRO A 30 11.00 -7.35 3.60
C PRO A 30 11.57 -6.94 2.24
N GLU A 31 12.73 -6.30 2.19
CA GLU A 31 13.40 -5.92 0.94
C GLU A 31 13.75 -7.14 0.08
N LYS A 32 14.21 -8.19 0.72
CA LYS A 32 14.53 -9.46 0.04
C LYS A 32 13.25 -10.18 -0.39
N ALA A 33 12.27 -10.24 0.49
CA ALA A 33 10.97 -10.84 0.17
C ALA A 33 10.29 -10.13 -1.01
N ALA A 34 10.38 -8.80 -1.07
CA ALA A 34 9.83 -8.03 -2.17
C ALA A 34 10.47 -8.43 -3.51
N ILE A 35 11.78 -8.58 -3.57
CA ILE A 35 12.47 -8.99 -4.79
C ILE A 35 12.04 -10.40 -5.22
N GLU A 36 12.06 -11.34 -4.30
CA GLU A 36 11.79 -12.75 -4.60
C GLU A 36 10.31 -12.98 -4.96
N TRP A 37 9.40 -12.40 -4.18
CA TRP A 37 7.97 -12.66 -4.36
C TRP A 37 7.37 -11.86 -5.52
N SER A 38 7.91 -10.68 -5.80
CA SER A 38 7.41 -9.85 -6.90
C SER A 38 7.84 -10.32 -8.27
N ALA A 39 8.84 -11.19 -8.35
CA ALA A 39 9.35 -11.70 -9.62
C ALA A 39 8.26 -12.44 -10.39
N TYR A 40 8.08 -12.07 -11.66
CA TYR A 40 7.18 -12.80 -12.55
C TYR A 40 7.82 -14.13 -12.94
N HIS A 41 7.00 -15.15 -13.15
CA HIS A 41 7.36 -16.52 -13.54
C HIS A 41 8.01 -17.36 -12.45
N THR A 42 8.72 -16.77 -11.49
CA THR A 42 9.41 -17.51 -10.42
C THR A 42 8.85 -17.21 -9.03
N GLY A 43 8.16 -16.09 -8.87
CA GLY A 43 7.47 -15.70 -7.65
C GLY A 43 5.98 -15.54 -7.89
N ILE A 44 5.33 -14.75 -7.03
CA ILE A 44 3.90 -14.43 -7.13
C ILE A 44 3.67 -13.45 -8.30
N GLY A 45 4.59 -12.53 -8.49
CA GLY A 45 4.49 -11.48 -9.49
C GLY A 45 3.67 -10.29 -8.99
N SER A 46 4.28 -9.12 -8.91
CA SER A 46 3.63 -7.88 -8.47
C SER A 46 4.54 -6.68 -8.69
N ASP A 47 4.00 -5.48 -8.47
CA ASP A 47 4.80 -4.25 -8.43
C ASP A 47 5.63 -4.13 -7.15
N GLY A 48 5.28 -4.89 -6.12
CA GLY A 48 6.00 -4.89 -4.86
C GLY A 48 5.25 -5.56 -3.72
N LEU A 49 5.73 -5.28 -2.50
CA LEU A 49 5.25 -5.85 -1.25
C LEU A 49 4.80 -4.72 -0.32
N VAL A 50 3.62 -4.86 0.26
CA VAL A 50 3.07 -3.92 1.25
C VAL A 50 2.89 -4.64 2.57
N LEU A 51 3.47 -4.07 3.62
CA LEU A 51 3.34 -4.56 4.98
C LEU A 51 2.36 -3.70 5.76
N ILE A 52 1.36 -4.34 6.33
CA ILE A 52 0.39 -3.73 7.23
C ILE A 52 0.81 -4.08 8.65
N GLY A 53 0.99 -3.07 9.48
CA GLY A 53 1.50 -3.30 10.82
C GLY A 53 0.88 -2.41 11.89
N HIS A 54 1.45 -2.50 13.08
CA HIS A 54 1.09 -1.68 14.22
C HIS A 54 1.68 -0.28 14.10
N SER A 55 1.03 0.70 14.73
CA SER A 55 1.56 2.05 14.92
C SER A 55 1.20 2.56 16.31
N ASP A 56 2.12 3.29 16.93
CA ASP A 56 1.86 4.01 18.19
C ASP A 56 1.21 5.38 17.95
N LYS A 57 1.18 5.84 16.69
CA LYS A 57 0.72 7.19 16.31
C LYS A 57 -0.61 7.17 15.56
N ALA A 58 -0.97 6.04 14.94
CA ALA A 58 -2.13 5.90 14.09
C ALA A 58 -2.80 4.55 14.32
N ASP A 59 -3.93 4.33 13.66
CA ASP A 59 -4.64 3.05 13.79
C ASP A 59 -3.81 1.88 13.28
N PHE A 60 -3.08 2.08 12.17
CA PHE A 60 -2.21 1.07 11.55
C PHE A 60 -1.02 1.75 10.89
N SER A 61 -0.04 0.93 10.48
CA SER A 61 1.12 1.39 9.71
C SER A 61 1.19 0.70 8.36
N MET A 62 1.86 1.37 7.42
CA MET A 62 2.13 0.85 6.09
C MET A 62 3.60 1.00 5.75
N ARG A 63 4.22 -0.08 5.27
CA ARG A 63 5.52 -0.03 4.61
C ARG A 63 5.41 -0.63 3.23
N ILE A 64 6.07 -0.03 2.25
CA ILE A 64 5.99 -0.44 0.84
C ILE A 64 7.40 -0.71 0.33
N PHE A 65 7.59 -1.88 -0.25
CA PHE A 65 8.83 -2.26 -0.91
C PHE A 65 8.54 -2.53 -2.39
N ASN A 66 9.23 -1.82 -3.27
CA ASN A 66 9.11 -2.03 -4.70
C ASN A 66 9.66 -3.41 -5.10
N ALA A 67 9.39 -3.85 -6.33
CA ALA A 67 9.86 -5.13 -6.82
C ALA A 67 11.40 -5.24 -6.86
N ASP A 68 12.11 -4.12 -6.86
CA ASP A 68 13.58 -4.07 -6.78
C ASP A 68 14.11 -4.07 -5.34
N GLY A 69 13.24 -4.11 -4.34
CA GLY A 69 13.58 -4.11 -2.91
C GLY A 69 13.72 -2.72 -2.29
N SER A 70 13.64 -1.65 -3.08
CA SER A 70 13.66 -0.28 -2.54
C SER A 70 12.39 0.03 -1.78
N GLU A 71 12.50 0.81 -0.70
CA GLU A 71 11.35 1.21 0.10
C GLU A 71 10.76 2.53 -0.41
N ALA A 72 9.46 2.54 -0.66
CA ALA A 72 8.73 3.73 -1.06
C ALA A 72 8.15 4.44 0.16
N MET A 73 8.06 5.76 0.10
CA MET A 73 7.56 6.57 1.22
C MET A 73 6.04 6.48 1.36
N MET A 74 5.33 6.44 0.24
CA MET A 74 3.87 6.43 0.22
C MET A 74 3.34 6.00 -1.15
N CYS A 75 2.18 5.36 -1.16
CA CYS A 75 1.46 5.03 -2.39
C CYS A 75 -0.05 5.14 -2.13
N GLY A 76 -0.71 6.03 -2.87
CA GLY A 76 -2.17 6.23 -2.75
C GLY A 76 -2.97 4.97 -3.09
N ASN A 77 -2.56 4.25 -4.14
CA ASN A 77 -3.22 3.00 -4.53
C ASN A 77 -3.13 1.95 -3.42
N ALA A 78 -1.93 1.78 -2.85
CA ALA A 78 -1.73 0.84 -1.74
C ALA A 78 -2.54 1.24 -0.50
N SER A 79 -2.59 2.53 -0.18
CA SER A 79 -3.36 3.03 0.96
C SER A 79 -4.85 2.73 0.81
N ARG A 80 -5.41 2.88 -0.38
CA ARG A 80 -6.81 2.53 -0.64
C ARG A 80 -7.06 1.04 -0.48
N CYS A 81 -6.17 0.21 -0.99
CA CYS A 81 -6.25 -1.25 -0.81
C CYS A 81 -6.17 -1.64 0.67
N ILE A 82 -5.29 -1.00 1.44
CA ILE A 82 -5.19 -1.25 2.89
C ILE A 82 -6.50 -0.91 3.60
N GLY A 83 -7.11 0.24 3.28
CA GLY A 83 -8.40 0.62 3.87
C GLY A 83 -9.46 -0.45 3.65
N LYS A 84 -9.58 -0.93 2.41
CA LYS A 84 -10.49 -2.02 2.08
C LYS A 84 -10.16 -3.30 2.83
N TYR A 85 -8.89 -3.69 2.87
CA TYR A 85 -8.42 -4.89 3.57
C TYR A 85 -8.77 -4.86 5.06
N LEU A 86 -8.42 -3.76 5.73
CA LEU A 86 -8.62 -3.63 7.17
C LEU A 86 -10.09 -3.76 7.57
N TYR A 87 -10.97 -3.16 6.81
CA TYR A 87 -12.40 -3.22 7.11
C TYR A 87 -13.02 -4.57 6.75
N GLU A 88 -12.77 -5.06 5.54
CA GLU A 88 -13.40 -6.29 5.05
C GLU A 88 -12.88 -7.55 5.75
N TYR A 89 -11.64 -7.55 6.22
CA TYR A 89 -11.07 -8.65 7.01
C TYR A 89 -11.32 -8.50 8.52
N GLY A 90 -12.06 -7.46 8.93
CA GLY A 90 -12.50 -7.32 10.32
C GLY A 90 -11.44 -6.84 11.30
N LEU A 91 -10.32 -6.25 10.83
CA LEU A 91 -9.32 -5.66 11.70
C LEU A 91 -9.77 -4.33 12.30
N THR A 92 -10.74 -3.68 11.69
CA THR A 92 -11.36 -2.46 12.18
C THR A 92 -12.82 -2.41 11.76
N SER A 93 -13.64 -1.72 12.57
CA SER A 93 -15.03 -1.37 12.20
C SER A 93 -15.18 0.11 11.87
N LYS A 94 -14.10 0.88 11.90
CA LYS A 94 -14.10 2.31 11.62
C LYS A 94 -14.18 2.55 10.12
N ASN A 95 -14.89 3.60 9.72
CA ASN A 95 -14.93 4.04 8.33
C ASN A 95 -14.00 5.23 8.05
N VAL A 96 -13.34 5.76 9.06
CA VAL A 96 -12.24 6.72 8.93
C VAL A 96 -11.05 6.14 9.69
N ILE A 97 -9.97 5.89 8.98
CA ILE A 97 -8.79 5.19 9.51
C ILE A 97 -7.58 6.09 9.34
N THR A 98 -6.72 6.13 10.36
CA THR A 98 -5.42 6.78 10.25
C THR A 98 -4.34 5.75 9.93
N LEU A 99 -3.45 6.10 9.01
CA LEU A 99 -2.39 5.23 8.51
C LEU A 99 -1.03 5.92 8.64
N ASP A 100 -0.15 5.30 9.41
CA ASP A 100 1.21 5.79 9.61
C ASP A 100 2.08 5.34 8.43
N THR A 101 2.63 6.30 7.70
CA THR A 101 3.50 6.05 6.54
C THR A 101 4.81 6.80 6.72
N LEU A 102 5.83 6.48 5.91
CA LEU A 102 7.08 7.23 5.90
C LEU A 102 6.90 8.70 5.47
N SER A 103 5.77 9.00 4.81
CA SER A 103 5.40 10.36 4.39
C SER A 103 4.48 11.07 5.40
N GLY A 104 4.33 10.51 6.60
CA GLY A 104 3.46 11.02 7.65
C GLY A 104 2.17 10.23 7.80
N ILE A 105 1.31 10.69 8.70
CA ILE A 105 0.02 10.05 8.95
C ILE A 105 -0.97 10.49 7.88
N LYS A 106 -1.59 9.51 7.23
CA LYS A 106 -2.62 9.73 6.22
C LYS A 106 -3.98 9.34 6.77
N ILE A 107 -5.02 10.01 6.29
CA ILE A 107 -6.41 9.74 6.67
C ILE A 107 -7.08 9.03 5.50
N LEU A 108 -7.66 7.87 5.79
CA LEU A 108 -8.42 7.07 4.84
C LEU A 108 -9.89 7.17 5.18
N GLU A 109 -10.69 7.63 4.25
CA GLU A 109 -12.14 7.66 4.39
C GLU A 109 -12.75 6.56 3.53
N LEU A 110 -13.39 5.57 4.18
CA LEU A 110 -13.96 4.42 3.51
C LEU A 110 -15.41 4.71 3.13
N HIS A 111 -15.73 4.50 1.86
CA HIS A 111 -17.09 4.63 1.35
C HIS A 111 -17.70 3.25 1.23
N LEU A 112 -18.66 2.97 2.12
CA LEU A 112 -19.22 1.64 2.30
C LEU A 112 -20.52 1.46 1.55
N GLU A 113 -20.73 0.27 1.02
CA GLU A 113 -22.05 -0.24 0.63
C GLU A 113 -22.26 -1.56 1.39
N GLY A 114 -23.11 -1.50 2.43
CA GLY A 114 -23.26 -2.61 3.36
C GLY A 114 -21.95 -2.86 4.10
N ARG A 115 -21.39 -4.06 3.96
CA ARG A 115 -20.11 -4.47 4.55
C ARG A 115 -18.95 -4.42 3.56
N THR A 116 -19.20 -3.93 2.35
CA THR A 116 -18.21 -3.84 1.30
C THR A 116 -17.69 -2.42 1.19
N VAL A 117 -16.38 -2.28 1.07
CA VAL A 117 -15.73 -0.98 0.78
C VAL A 117 -15.72 -0.81 -0.74
N GLU A 118 -16.52 0.14 -1.24
CA GLU A 118 -16.58 0.43 -2.67
C GLU A 118 -15.41 1.29 -3.13
N THR A 119 -15.17 2.39 -2.42
CA THR A 119 -14.09 3.33 -2.71
C THR A 119 -13.45 3.81 -1.42
N VAL A 120 -12.24 4.34 -1.53
CA VAL A 120 -11.50 4.93 -0.42
C VAL A 120 -10.93 6.26 -0.86
N THR A 121 -11.21 7.30 -0.08
CA THR A 121 -10.59 8.61 -0.24
C THR A 121 -9.35 8.68 0.65
N VAL A 122 -8.21 9.02 0.07
CA VAL A 122 -6.96 9.22 0.80
C VAL A 122 -6.60 10.69 0.78
N ASP A 123 -6.44 11.27 1.96
CA ASP A 123 -5.93 12.63 2.07
C ASP A 123 -4.42 12.61 1.89
N MET A 124 -3.97 13.06 0.72
CA MET A 124 -2.54 13.09 0.35
C MET A 124 -1.83 14.38 0.82
N GLY A 125 -2.59 15.30 1.41
CA GLY A 125 -2.07 16.62 1.78
C GLY A 125 -1.99 17.58 0.60
N VAL A 126 -1.37 18.73 0.86
CA VAL A 126 -1.22 19.79 -0.14
C VAL A 126 0.01 19.51 -1.02
N PRO A 127 -0.09 19.64 -2.36
CA PRO A 127 1.07 19.49 -3.23
C PRO A 127 2.15 20.51 -2.89
N LEU A 128 3.40 20.05 -2.82
CA LEU A 128 4.57 20.89 -2.56
C LEU A 128 5.44 20.96 -3.82
N GLY A 129 6.15 22.07 -3.98
CA GLY A 129 7.06 22.25 -5.09
C GLY A 129 6.39 22.37 -6.46
N THR A 130 5.15 22.86 -6.48
CA THR A 130 4.44 23.12 -7.72
C THR A 130 5.00 24.35 -8.43
N GLY A 131 4.99 24.32 -9.74
CA GLY A 131 5.48 25.43 -10.56
C GLY A 131 5.17 25.19 -12.02
N THR A 132 5.63 26.13 -12.85
CA THR A 132 5.54 26.03 -14.32
C THR A 132 6.91 25.62 -14.87
N ILE A 133 6.89 24.65 -15.77
CA ILE A 133 8.09 24.24 -16.51
C ILE A 133 7.87 24.61 -17.98
N ASP A 134 8.79 25.39 -18.53
CA ASP A 134 8.84 25.62 -19.98
C ASP A 134 9.41 24.37 -20.64
N PHE A 135 8.62 23.75 -21.49
CA PHE A 135 9.01 22.56 -22.22
C PHE A 135 9.21 22.89 -23.68
N ASP A 136 10.47 22.78 -24.16
CA ASP A 136 10.89 23.12 -25.52
C ASP A 136 11.04 21.84 -26.34
N GLY A 137 9.91 21.25 -26.72
CA GLY A 137 9.88 19.99 -27.45
C GLY A 137 8.49 19.34 -27.45
N GLU A 138 8.41 18.15 -28.04
CA GLU A 138 7.19 17.37 -28.08
C GLU A 138 7.10 16.44 -26.85
N PHE A 139 5.89 16.27 -26.29
CA PHE A 139 5.66 15.25 -25.28
C PHE A 139 5.70 13.87 -25.94
N PRO A 140 6.61 12.98 -25.51
CA PRO A 140 6.79 11.69 -26.18
C PRO A 140 5.62 10.72 -25.98
N PHE A 141 4.66 11.05 -25.13
CA PHE A 141 3.55 10.16 -24.76
C PHE A 141 2.18 10.67 -25.21
N LEU A 142 2.13 11.66 -26.06
CA LEU A 142 0.87 12.14 -26.62
C LEU A 142 0.48 11.40 -27.87
#